data_ad849fc0172a89c1e69dd0b047cc0067
#
_entry.id   ad849fc0172a89c1e69dd0b047cc0067
#
_cell.length_a   1.000
_cell.length_b   1.000
_cell.length_c   1.000
_cell.angle_alpha   90.00
_cell.angle_beta   90.00
_cell.angle_gamma   90.00
#
_symmetry.space_group_name_H-M   'P 1'
#
loop_
_entity.id
_entity.type
_entity.pdbx_description
1 polymer ?
#
loop_
_entity_poly.entity_id
_entity_poly.type
_entity_poly.pdbx_seq_one_letter_code
_entity_poly.pdbx_strand_id
1 'polypeptide(L)'
;PDTLAADPLLEELSSQTLKADPGAFSVYCNDGFTLAELVVEAVSGMDFDDYVRQAILEPAGLEDTWFPGEDFDQSLLAKTYYGADETRALPAETVGVHGTGGIYATASDLAAFGGAVFCEDGILSADAIAASMADEYARGIWPEDTEDVVSYGLGWDSVHWYPFAYSGIQAVTKGGDTILYHAGLVVIPEYDMAAAVLSSGGVSTYNEMAASQMLIAALAEQGVAVDQTPHTLPTAERAEMPAELMDYAGLYGDSTSAVMLTVTTDGVLSTGNAPLYYYSDGSFRDEN
;
A
#
# COMPACT_ATOMS: atom_id res chain seq x y z
N PRO A 1 13.55 -3.33 22.70
CA PRO A 1 12.44 -4.20 23.02
C PRO A 1 11.51 -4.14 21.82
N ASP A 2 11.20 -5.30 21.29
CA ASP A 2 10.27 -5.45 20.20
C ASP A 2 8.86 -5.13 20.74
N THR A 3 8.42 -3.92 20.51
CA THR A 3 7.11 -3.43 20.99
C THR A 3 5.97 -3.88 20.08
N LEU A 4 6.28 -4.59 19.00
CA LEU A 4 5.35 -5.02 17.97
C LEU A 4 5.29 -6.56 17.87
N ALA A 5 5.78 -7.28 18.89
CA ALA A 5 5.62 -8.73 18.95
C ALA A 5 4.13 -9.10 18.98
N ALA A 6 3.80 -10.24 18.38
CA ALA A 6 2.44 -10.72 18.18
C ALA A 6 1.61 -10.85 19.49
N ASP A 7 2.23 -11.27 20.59
CA ASP A 7 1.54 -11.42 21.88
C ASP A 7 0.96 -10.12 22.44
N PRO A 8 1.73 -8.99 22.47
CA PRO A 8 1.19 -7.70 22.85
C PRO A 8 0.07 -7.21 21.93
N LEU A 9 0.15 -7.46 20.62
CA LEU A 9 -0.90 -7.08 19.68
C LEU A 9 -2.22 -7.77 20.00
N LEU A 10 -2.21 -9.08 20.22
CA LEU A 10 -3.42 -9.84 20.57
C LEU A 10 -4.04 -9.38 21.89
N GLU A 11 -3.22 -9.06 22.90
CA GLU A 11 -3.69 -8.53 24.17
C GLU A 11 -4.35 -7.15 23.97
N GLU A 12 -3.74 -6.26 23.21
CA GLU A 12 -4.26 -4.93 22.90
C GLU A 12 -5.57 -5.01 22.12
N LEU A 13 -5.61 -5.80 21.05
CA LEU A 13 -6.81 -5.98 20.22
C LEU A 13 -7.98 -6.60 21.00
N SER A 14 -7.72 -7.42 22.03
CA SER A 14 -8.77 -7.99 22.88
C SER A 14 -9.62 -6.95 23.60
N SER A 15 -9.08 -5.76 23.80
CA SER A 15 -9.75 -4.63 24.45
C SER A 15 -10.50 -3.70 23.49
N GLN A 16 -10.34 -3.91 22.17
CA GLN A 16 -10.92 -3.07 21.15
C GLN A 16 -12.26 -3.57 20.64
N THR A 17 -13.00 -2.70 19.98
CA THR A 17 -14.27 -3.03 19.32
C THR A 17 -14.11 -2.90 17.82
N LEU A 18 -14.83 -3.75 17.07
CA LEU A 18 -14.88 -3.64 15.62
C LEU A 18 -15.44 -2.27 15.21
N LYS A 19 -14.81 -1.63 14.24
CA LYS A 19 -15.26 -0.35 13.67
C LYS A 19 -16.48 -0.52 12.78
N ALA A 20 -16.62 -1.71 12.18
CA ALA A 20 -17.72 -2.07 11.28
C ALA A 20 -17.83 -3.59 11.19
N ASP A 21 -18.87 -4.08 10.54
CA ASP A 21 -18.99 -5.49 10.21
C ASP A 21 -17.87 -5.94 9.22
N PRO A 22 -17.40 -7.18 9.30
CA PRO A 22 -16.42 -7.70 8.35
C PRO A 22 -16.88 -7.54 6.89
N GLY A 23 -16.01 -7.01 6.04
CA GLY A 23 -16.29 -6.76 4.64
C GLY A 23 -17.11 -5.49 4.36
N ALA A 24 -17.36 -4.65 5.36
CA ALA A 24 -18.11 -3.40 5.18
C ALA A 24 -17.35 -2.38 4.33
N PHE A 25 -16.02 -2.29 4.50
CA PHE A 25 -15.14 -1.43 3.73
C PHE A 25 -13.67 -1.85 3.87
N SER A 26 -12.82 -1.31 3.01
CA SER A 26 -11.38 -1.53 3.02
C SER A 26 -10.65 -0.34 3.63
N VAL A 27 -9.71 -0.61 4.52
CA VAL A 27 -8.81 0.39 5.14
C VAL A 27 -7.42 -0.22 5.26
N TYR A 28 -6.38 0.54 4.90
CA TYR A 28 -5.00 0.14 5.13
C TYR A 28 -4.75 -0.13 6.62
N CYS A 29 -4.20 -1.31 6.93
CA CYS A 29 -4.02 -1.72 8.31
C CYS A 29 -2.81 -2.64 8.48
N ASN A 30 -1.74 -2.12 9.09
CA ASN A 30 -0.55 -2.90 9.40
C ASN A 30 -0.85 -4.04 10.37
N ASP A 31 -1.64 -3.79 11.42
CA ASP A 31 -2.03 -4.82 12.40
C ASP A 31 -2.78 -5.97 11.75
N GLY A 32 -3.57 -5.68 10.71
CA GLY A 32 -4.26 -6.70 9.93
C GLY A 32 -3.31 -7.67 9.23
N PHE A 33 -2.17 -7.19 8.73
CA PHE A 33 -1.14 -8.03 8.12
C PHE A 33 -0.32 -8.80 9.15
N THR A 34 -0.06 -8.22 10.33
CA THR A 34 0.51 -8.98 11.45
C THR A 34 -0.45 -10.09 11.93
N LEU A 35 -1.76 -9.85 11.94
CA LEU A 35 -2.74 -10.91 12.21
C LEU A 35 -2.74 -12.00 11.12
N ALA A 36 -2.57 -11.63 9.85
CA ALA A 36 -2.44 -12.58 8.75
C ALA A 36 -1.19 -13.47 8.91
N GLU A 37 -0.07 -12.89 9.31
CA GLU A 37 1.15 -13.63 9.71
C GLU A 37 0.82 -14.71 10.73
N LEU A 38 0.16 -14.36 11.86
CA LEU A 38 -0.23 -15.29 12.90
C LEU A 38 -1.20 -16.38 12.40
N VAL A 39 -2.07 -16.07 11.46
CA VAL A 39 -2.95 -17.07 10.83
C VAL A 39 -2.13 -18.07 10.00
N VAL A 40 -1.13 -17.58 9.24
CA VAL A 40 -0.21 -18.46 8.49
C VAL A 40 0.52 -19.39 9.43
N GLU A 41 1.07 -18.90 10.55
CA GLU A 41 1.75 -19.72 11.55
C GLU A 41 0.82 -20.76 12.18
N ALA A 42 -0.37 -20.33 12.59
CA ALA A 42 -1.35 -21.23 13.22
C ALA A 42 -1.82 -22.35 12.28
N VAL A 43 -1.94 -22.08 10.99
CA VAL A 43 -2.42 -23.06 9.98
C VAL A 43 -1.28 -23.95 9.49
N SER A 44 -0.10 -23.38 9.25
CA SER A 44 1.06 -24.13 8.75
C SER A 44 1.76 -24.95 9.85
N GLY A 45 1.73 -24.45 11.08
CA GLY A 45 2.54 -24.96 12.21
C GLY A 45 4.03 -24.62 12.07
N MET A 46 4.37 -23.63 11.26
CA MET A 46 5.72 -23.14 11.01
C MET A 46 5.80 -21.66 11.41
N ASP A 47 7.00 -21.18 11.73
CA ASP A 47 7.26 -19.75 11.82
C ASP A 47 7.01 -19.09 10.46
N PHE A 48 6.53 -17.86 10.46
CA PHE A 48 6.14 -17.14 9.22
C PHE A 48 7.31 -17.03 8.22
N ASP A 49 8.50 -16.68 8.70
CA ASP A 49 9.71 -16.57 7.87
C ASP A 49 10.06 -17.88 7.18
N ASP A 50 10.02 -18.97 7.94
CA ASP A 50 10.28 -20.34 7.45
C ASP A 50 9.23 -20.72 6.40
N TYR A 51 7.95 -20.40 6.65
CA TYR A 51 6.87 -20.68 5.71
C TYR A 51 7.06 -19.90 4.40
N VAL A 52 7.29 -18.58 4.46
CA VAL A 52 7.50 -17.75 3.28
C VAL A 52 8.73 -18.19 2.50
N ARG A 53 9.81 -18.51 3.19
CA ARG A 53 11.03 -19.04 2.55
C ARG A 53 10.74 -20.31 1.76
N GLN A 54 10.11 -21.28 2.38
CA GLN A 54 9.83 -22.59 1.76
C GLN A 54 8.76 -22.50 0.66
N ALA A 55 7.71 -21.70 0.87
CA ALA A 55 6.56 -21.66 -0.03
C ALA A 55 6.73 -20.65 -1.18
N ILE A 56 7.56 -19.63 -1.01
CA ILE A 56 7.69 -18.51 -1.96
C ILE A 56 9.13 -18.31 -2.40
N LEU A 57 10.06 -17.99 -1.46
CA LEU A 57 11.39 -17.52 -1.84
C LEU A 57 12.20 -18.60 -2.57
N GLU A 58 12.23 -19.81 -2.03
CA GLU A 58 12.96 -20.95 -2.64
C GLU A 58 12.34 -21.38 -3.98
N PRO A 59 11.01 -21.57 -4.10
CA PRO A 59 10.40 -21.91 -5.39
C PRO A 59 10.55 -20.83 -6.46
N ALA A 60 10.56 -19.54 -6.06
CA ALA A 60 10.76 -18.41 -6.96
C ALA A 60 12.24 -18.11 -7.25
N GLY A 61 13.20 -18.77 -6.58
CA GLY A 61 14.62 -18.55 -6.74
C GLY A 61 15.10 -17.18 -6.24
N LEU A 62 14.45 -16.63 -5.19
CA LEU A 62 14.78 -15.32 -4.60
C LEU A 62 15.87 -15.49 -3.55
N GLU A 63 17.12 -15.55 -4.01
CA GLU A 63 18.28 -15.88 -3.18
C GLU A 63 18.82 -14.66 -2.40
N ASP A 64 18.53 -13.44 -2.87
CA ASP A 64 18.97 -12.17 -2.29
C ASP A 64 17.83 -11.47 -1.51
N THR A 65 17.05 -12.28 -0.79
CA THR A 65 15.93 -11.83 0.05
C THR A 65 16.04 -12.43 1.45
N TRP A 66 16.04 -11.59 2.49
CA TRP A 66 16.26 -11.98 3.88
C TRP A 66 15.23 -11.35 4.82
N PHE A 67 14.90 -12.07 5.87
CA PHE A 67 14.13 -11.54 6.98
C PHE A 67 15.05 -10.83 8.00
N PRO A 68 14.51 -9.87 8.76
CA PRO A 68 15.23 -9.28 9.89
C PRO A 68 15.64 -10.36 10.90
N GLY A 69 16.92 -10.34 11.32
CA GLY A 69 17.46 -11.32 12.25
C GLY A 69 18.18 -12.49 11.60
N GLU A 70 18.04 -12.70 10.31
CA GLU A 70 18.85 -13.67 9.57
C GLU A 70 20.31 -13.20 9.41
N ASP A 71 21.21 -14.17 9.27
CA ASP A 71 22.64 -13.93 9.06
C ASP A 71 22.92 -13.73 7.56
N PHE A 72 23.11 -12.49 7.13
CA PHE A 72 23.51 -12.14 5.78
C PHE A 72 24.54 -11.00 5.79
N ASP A 73 25.21 -10.77 4.68
CA ASP A 73 26.18 -9.71 4.54
C ASP A 73 25.54 -8.32 4.55
N GLN A 74 25.43 -7.71 5.72
CA GLN A 74 24.85 -6.38 5.89
C GLN A 74 25.60 -5.26 5.14
N SER A 75 26.80 -5.52 4.61
CA SER A 75 27.49 -4.55 3.75
C SER A 75 26.79 -4.36 2.38
N LEU A 76 25.90 -5.27 2.01
CA LEU A 76 25.05 -5.18 0.82
C LEU A 76 23.88 -4.21 0.96
N LEU A 77 23.52 -3.85 2.20
CA LEU A 77 22.43 -2.90 2.43
C LEU A 77 22.78 -1.51 1.90
N ALA A 78 21.84 -0.88 1.23
CA ALA A 78 21.97 0.50 0.81
C ALA A 78 22.19 1.40 2.01
N LYS A 79 23.08 2.37 1.88
CA LYS A 79 23.33 3.35 2.94
C LYS A 79 22.23 4.42 2.92
N THR A 80 21.76 4.76 4.09
CA THR A 80 20.77 5.80 4.31
C THR A 80 21.39 6.99 5.01
N TYR A 81 20.85 8.19 4.78
CA TYR A 81 21.37 9.43 5.31
C TYR A 81 20.21 10.31 5.80
N TYR A 82 20.46 11.14 6.82
CA TYR A 82 19.43 12.02 7.35
C TYR A 82 19.62 13.45 6.83
N GLY A 83 18.59 13.97 6.18
CA GLY A 83 18.58 15.34 5.66
C GLY A 83 19.69 15.59 4.62
N ALA A 84 20.29 16.77 4.69
CA ALA A 84 21.34 17.19 3.76
C ALA A 84 22.77 16.72 4.16
N ASP A 85 22.92 15.98 5.28
CA ASP A 85 24.22 15.47 5.72
C ASP A 85 24.50 14.11 5.07
N GLU A 86 25.01 14.12 3.86
CA GLU A 86 25.41 12.93 3.10
C GLU A 86 26.74 12.33 3.56
N THR A 87 27.37 12.89 4.58
CA THR A 87 28.70 12.45 5.05
C THR A 87 28.64 11.36 6.10
N ARG A 88 27.48 11.22 6.76
CA ARG A 88 27.29 10.27 7.86
C ARG A 88 26.11 9.36 7.57
N ALA A 89 26.41 8.12 7.22
CA ALA A 89 25.39 7.08 7.08
C ALA A 89 24.73 6.77 8.43
N LEU A 90 23.44 6.54 8.41
CA LEU A 90 22.66 6.04 9.55
C LEU A 90 22.83 4.51 9.67
N PRO A 91 22.57 3.94 10.86
CA PRO A 91 22.44 2.50 11.01
C PRO A 91 21.33 1.94 10.10
N ALA A 92 21.47 0.70 9.68
CA ALA A 92 20.40 0.01 8.98
C ALA A 92 19.15 -0.06 9.86
N GLU A 93 18.02 0.17 9.27
CA GLU A 93 16.73 0.05 9.93
C GLU A 93 16.30 -1.42 9.93
N THR A 94 15.70 -1.86 11.03
CA THR A 94 15.16 -3.22 11.19
C THR A 94 13.71 -3.11 11.66
N VAL A 95 12.80 -3.78 10.98
CA VAL A 95 11.38 -3.85 11.33
C VAL A 95 11.08 -5.24 11.88
N GLY A 96 10.41 -5.34 13.02
CA GLY A 96 10.16 -6.61 13.73
C GLY A 96 8.75 -7.17 13.55
N VAL A 97 8.02 -6.75 12.50
CA VAL A 97 6.67 -7.23 12.15
C VAL A 97 6.69 -7.72 10.70
N HIS A 98 7.04 -8.99 10.52
CA HIS A 98 7.45 -9.53 9.23
C HIS A 98 6.29 -9.66 8.24
N GLY A 99 5.09 -10.01 8.69
CA GLY A 99 3.89 -10.04 7.85
C GLY A 99 3.42 -8.66 7.38
N THR A 100 3.77 -7.60 8.13
CA THR A 100 3.47 -6.23 7.75
C THR A 100 4.53 -5.65 6.81
N GLY A 101 5.82 -6.03 7.01
CA GLY A 101 6.93 -5.53 6.21
C GLY A 101 8.28 -5.86 6.81
N GLY A 102 9.35 -5.22 6.31
CA GLY A 102 10.68 -5.33 6.90
C GLY A 102 11.60 -6.33 6.22
N ILE A 103 11.15 -7.04 5.20
CA ILE A 103 12.00 -7.93 4.40
C ILE A 103 13.06 -7.08 3.66
N TYR A 104 14.30 -7.51 3.72
CA TYR A 104 15.38 -6.97 2.89
C TYR A 104 15.41 -7.72 1.57
N ALA A 105 15.44 -7.00 0.47
CA ALA A 105 15.51 -7.60 -0.86
C ALA A 105 16.32 -6.75 -1.83
N THR A 106 16.80 -7.36 -2.90
CA THR A 106 17.25 -6.62 -4.07
C THR A 106 16.09 -6.22 -4.96
N ALA A 107 16.26 -5.19 -5.79
CA ALA A 107 15.25 -4.82 -6.78
C ALA A 107 15.00 -5.96 -7.80
N SER A 108 16.01 -6.77 -8.09
CA SER A 108 15.90 -7.94 -8.96
C SER A 108 14.99 -9.00 -8.35
N ASP A 109 15.19 -9.33 -7.08
CA ASP A 109 14.36 -10.32 -6.38
C ASP A 109 12.92 -9.82 -6.22
N LEU A 110 12.73 -8.53 -5.91
CA LEU A 110 11.39 -7.95 -5.79
C LEU A 110 10.63 -7.98 -7.13
N ALA A 111 11.30 -7.67 -8.25
CA ALA A 111 10.70 -7.80 -9.57
C ALA A 111 10.43 -9.27 -9.93
N ALA A 112 11.37 -10.17 -9.63
CA ALA A 112 11.20 -11.61 -9.84
C ALA A 112 10.06 -12.18 -8.98
N PHE A 113 9.88 -11.70 -7.74
CA PHE A 113 8.73 -12.03 -6.91
C PHE A 113 7.40 -11.69 -7.63
N GLY A 114 7.28 -10.48 -8.19
CA GLY A 114 6.10 -10.07 -8.95
C GLY A 114 5.79 -11.03 -10.10
N GLY A 115 6.79 -11.40 -10.89
CA GLY A 115 6.67 -12.33 -12.01
C GLY A 115 6.38 -13.78 -11.55
N ALA A 116 7.21 -14.31 -10.64
CA ALA A 116 7.12 -15.72 -10.22
C ALA A 116 5.85 -16.03 -9.41
N VAL A 117 5.26 -15.06 -8.75
CA VAL A 117 4.10 -15.28 -7.87
C VAL A 117 2.78 -14.95 -8.57
N PHE A 118 2.73 -13.89 -9.36
CA PHE A 118 1.48 -13.31 -9.87
C PHE A 118 1.30 -13.39 -11.38
N CYS A 119 2.29 -13.85 -12.15
CA CYS A 119 2.16 -14.03 -13.60
C CYS A 119 1.77 -15.47 -13.97
N GLU A 120 1.54 -15.71 -15.27
CA GLU A 120 1.15 -17.03 -15.79
C GLU A 120 2.22 -18.08 -15.44
N ASP A 121 1.79 -19.29 -15.08
CA ASP A 121 2.66 -20.36 -14.57
C ASP A 121 3.41 -20.04 -13.26
N GLY A 122 2.96 -19.00 -12.52
CA GLY A 122 3.51 -18.62 -11.23
C GLY A 122 3.14 -19.56 -10.08
N ILE A 123 3.56 -19.20 -8.86
CA ILE A 123 3.33 -19.99 -7.64
C ILE A 123 1.83 -20.02 -7.26
N LEU A 124 1.14 -18.89 -7.44
CA LEU A 124 -0.28 -18.80 -7.13
C LEU A 124 -1.14 -19.38 -8.25
N SER A 125 -2.26 -19.98 -7.87
CA SER A 125 -3.27 -20.38 -8.84
C SER A 125 -3.95 -19.16 -9.47
N ALA A 126 -4.50 -19.31 -10.68
CA ALA A 126 -5.25 -18.25 -11.34
C ALA A 126 -6.39 -17.69 -10.49
N ASP A 127 -7.09 -18.54 -9.73
CA ASP A 127 -8.15 -18.12 -8.82
C ASP A 127 -7.61 -17.26 -7.65
N ALA A 128 -6.43 -17.62 -7.11
CA ALA A 128 -5.80 -16.84 -6.04
C ALA A 128 -5.28 -15.49 -6.55
N ILE A 129 -4.71 -15.45 -7.76
CA ILE A 129 -4.30 -14.22 -8.43
C ILE A 129 -5.51 -13.31 -8.63
N ALA A 130 -6.59 -13.85 -9.22
CA ALA A 130 -7.82 -13.09 -9.46
C ALA A 130 -8.43 -12.55 -8.16
N ALA A 131 -8.42 -13.35 -7.09
CA ALA A 131 -8.92 -12.93 -5.79
C ALA A 131 -8.05 -11.81 -5.17
N SER A 132 -6.72 -11.91 -5.28
CA SER A 132 -5.81 -10.89 -4.73
C SER A 132 -5.92 -9.55 -5.46
N MET A 133 -6.26 -9.58 -6.76
CA MET A 133 -6.34 -8.41 -7.64
C MET A 133 -7.78 -7.92 -7.86
N ALA A 134 -8.76 -8.50 -7.18
CA ALA A 134 -10.11 -7.97 -7.18
C ALA A 134 -10.15 -6.62 -6.45
N ASP A 135 -10.96 -5.70 -6.98
CA ASP A 135 -11.19 -4.43 -6.30
C ASP A 135 -12.03 -4.64 -5.03
N GLU A 136 -11.38 -4.45 -3.90
CA GLU A 136 -11.99 -4.59 -2.57
C GLU A 136 -12.34 -3.22 -1.96
N TYR A 137 -11.97 -2.12 -2.61
CA TYR A 137 -12.15 -0.77 -2.07
C TYR A 137 -13.54 -0.20 -2.32
N ALA A 138 -14.22 -0.61 -3.38
CA ALA A 138 -15.53 -0.12 -3.81
C ALA A 138 -16.67 -0.42 -2.81
N ARG A 139 -16.35 -0.90 -1.60
CA ARG A 139 -17.34 -1.28 -0.60
C ARG A 139 -17.46 -0.22 0.49
N GLY A 140 -18.29 0.79 0.26
CA GLY A 140 -19.07 1.35 1.35
C GLY A 140 -18.65 2.67 1.98
N ILE A 141 -17.46 3.24 1.77
CA ILE A 141 -17.11 4.54 2.33
C ILE A 141 -17.27 5.67 1.31
N TRP A 142 -16.96 5.38 0.05
CA TRP A 142 -16.97 6.39 -1.00
C TRP A 142 -18.25 6.32 -1.82
N PRO A 143 -18.76 7.46 -2.31
CA PRO A 143 -19.90 7.46 -3.23
C PRO A 143 -19.62 6.60 -4.46
N GLU A 144 -20.59 5.79 -4.88
CA GLU A 144 -20.51 4.86 -6.02
C GLU A 144 -20.13 5.54 -7.36
N ASP A 145 -20.25 6.87 -7.43
CA ASP A 145 -20.01 7.66 -8.64
C ASP A 145 -18.60 8.30 -8.71
N THR A 146 -17.74 8.05 -7.73
CA THR A 146 -16.36 8.54 -7.78
C THR A 146 -15.48 7.53 -8.50
N GLU A 147 -14.78 7.97 -9.55
CA GLU A 147 -13.67 7.21 -10.12
C GLU A 147 -12.67 6.96 -8.99
N ASP A 148 -12.56 5.72 -8.53
CA ASP A 148 -11.65 5.36 -7.45
C ASP A 148 -10.21 5.58 -7.87
N VAL A 149 -9.59 6.59 -7.29
CA VAL A 149 -8.16 6.84 -7.44
C VAL A 149 -7.35 5.81 -6.65
N VAL A 150 -7.99 5.18 -5.66
CA VAL A 150 -7.39 4.17 -4.79
C VAL A 150 -8.27 2.94 -4.79
N SER A 151 -7.82 1.87 -5.42
CA SER A 151 -8.52 0.59 -5.51
C SER A 151 -7.69 -0.49 -4.82
N TYR A 152 -7.94 -0.75 -3.54
CA TYR A 152 -7.23 -1.81 -2.82
C TYR A 152 -7.60 -3.19 -3.35
N GLY A 153 -6.57 -4.03 -3.53
CA GLY A 153 -6.75 -5.48 -3.60
C GLY A 153 -6.34 -6.14 -2.27
N LEU A 154 -6.28 -7.46 -2.25
CA LEU A 154 -5.75 -8.19 -1.09
C LEU A 154 -4.22 -8.06 -1.06
N GLY A 155 -3.72 -7.09 -0.30
CA GLY A 155 -2.30 -6.76 -0.20
C GLY A 155 -1.78 -5.76 -1.24
N TRP A 156 -2.60 -5.31 -2.18
CA TRP A 156 -2.22 -4.30 -3.16
C TRP A 156 -2.74 -2.91 -2.76
N ASP A 157 -1.93 -1.88 -2.98
CA ASP A 157 -2.32 -0.48 -2.75
C ASP A 157 -3.25 0.03 -3.86
N SER A 158 -3.09 -0.49 -5.09
CA SER A 158 -4.03 -0.29 -6.17
C SER A 158 -4.04 -1.49 -7.12
N VAL A 159 -5.24 -1.85 -7.59
CA VAL A 159 -5.47 -2.83 -8.65
C VAL A 159 -5.90 -2.17 -9.97
N HIS A 160 -6.00 -0.84 -9.99
CA HIS A 160 -6.29 0.00 -11.15
C HIS A 160 -5.23 1.10 -11.30
N TRP A 161 -3.96 0.69 -11.35
CA TRP A 161 -2.86 1.64 -11.31
C TRP A 161 -2.76 2.50 -12.58
N TYR A 162 -2.67 3.82 -12.38
CA TYR A 162 -2.42 4.80 -13.45
C TYR A 162 -0.99 4.66 -14.00
N PRO A 163 -0.76 4.80 -15.33
CA PRO A 163 -1.73 5.10 -16.38
C PRO A 163 -2.35 3.87 -17.07
N PHE A 164 -1.99 2.67 -16.63
CA PHE A 164 -2.35 1.42 -17.28
C PHE A 164 -3.86 1.19 -17.34
N ALA A 165 -4.57 1.49 -16.25
CA ALA A 165 -6.02 1.32 -16.15
C ALA A 165 -6.78 2.07 -17.26
N TYR A 166 -6.34 3.27 -17.63
CA TYR A 166 -6.94 4.05 -18.71
C TYR A 166 -6.70 3.48 -20.10
N SER A 167 -5.75 2.57 -20.22
CA SER A 167 -5.49 1.81 -21.44
C SER A 167 -6.15 0.43 -21.43
N GLY A 168 -6.97 0.13 -20.42
CA GLY A 168 -7.62 -1.17 -20.25
C GLY A 168 -6.66 -2.28 -19.81
N ILE A 169 -5.49 -1.93 -19.28
CA ILE A 169 -4.46 -2.86 -18.80
C ILE A 169 -4.56 -2.91 -17.28
N GLN A 170 -4.80 -4.09 -16.71
CA GLN A 170 -4.74 -4.26 -15.26
C GLN A 170 -3.28 -4.25 -14.81
N ALA A 171 -2.89 -3.23 -14.09
CA ALA A 171 -1.63 -3.16 -13.37
C ALA A 171 -1.90 -3.01 -11.89
N VAL A 172 -1.19 -3.77 -11.07
CA VAL A 172 -1.28 -3.71 -9.61
C VAL A 172 0.01 -3.17 -9.04
N THR A 173 -0.10 -2.44 -7.93
CA THR A 173 1.06 -1.85 -7.28
C THR A 173 1.05 -2.04 -5.78
N LYS A 174 2.25 -2.17 -5.21
CA LYS A 174 2.49 -2.12 -3.77
C LYS A 174 3.68 -1.24 -3.48
N GLY A 175 3.42 -0.19 -2.71
CA GLY A 175 4.45 0.63 -2.09
C GLY A 175 4.88 0.08 -0.73
N GLY A 176 6.09 0.43 -0.32
CA GLY A 176 6.60 0.15 1.02
C GLY A 176 7.48 1.29 1.48
N ASP A 177 7.15 1.85 2.64
CA ASP A 177 7.91 2.92 3.26
C ASP A 177 8.25 2.53 4.70
N THR A 178 9.53 2.48 4.99
CA THR A 178 10.05 2.59 6.35
C THR A 178 10.54 4.02 6.58
N ILE A 179 11.22 4.29 7.68
CA ILE A 179 11.75 5.65 7.91
C ILE A 179 12.85 5.99 6.89
N LEU A 180 13.62 4.97 6.44
CA LEU A 180 14.85 5.17 5.69
C LEU A 180 14.87 4.49 4.32
N TYR A 181 14.09 3.43 4.13
CA TYR A 181 14.05 2.65 2.90
C TYR A 181 12.65 2.71 2.27
N HIS A 182 12.62 2.77 0.96
CA HIS A 182 11.41 2.90 0.17
C HIS A 182 11.42 1.90 -0.99
N ALA A 183 10.29 1.28 -1.25
CA ALA A 183 10.12 0.28 -2.29
C ALA A 183 8.88 0.57 -3.12
N GLY A 184 8.93 0.26 -4.41
CA GLY A 184 7.76 0.26 -5.28
C GLY A 184 7.82 -0.96 -6.19
N LEU A 185 6.75 -1.73 -6.23
CA LEU A 185 6.54 -2.88 -7.10
C LEU A 185 5.31 -2.61 -7.97
N VAL A 186 5.43 -2.82 -9.27
CA VAL A 186 4.30 -2.80 -10.22
C VAL A 186 4.32 -4.11 -11.01
N VAL A 187 3.16 -4.76 -11.10
CA VAL A 187 2.99 -6.04 -11.83
C VAL A 187 1.88 -5.90 -12.85
N ILE A 188 2.11 -6.41 -14.06
CA ILE A 188 1.12 -6.49 -15.15
C ILE A 188 1.01 -7.96 -15.57
N PRO A 189 0.14 -8.76 -14.92
CA PRO A 189 0.08 -10.20 -15.15
C PRO A 189 -0.24 -10.59 -16.58
N GLU A 190 -1.11 -9.83 -17.25
CA GLU A 190 -1.51 -10.08 -18.64
C GLU A 190 -0.34 -10.09 -19.64
N TYR A 191 0.74 -9.39 -19.30
CA TYR A 191 1.94 -9.27 -20.14
C TYR A 191 3.16 -9.98 -19.55
N ASP A 192 3.00 -10.74 -18.47
CA ASP A 192 4.09 -11.38 -17.71
C ASP A 192 5.20 -10.39 -17.33
N MET A 193 4.82 -9.21 -16.90
CA MET A 193 5.75 -8.13 -16.58
C MET A 193 5.66 -7.71 -15.13
N ALA A 194 6.81 -7.50 -14.53
CA ALA A 194 6.94 -6.84 -13.24
C ALA A 194 8.15 -5.90 -13.25
N ALA A 195 8.07 -4.79 -12.53
CA ALA A 195 9.18 -3.89 -12.31
C ALA A 195 9.21 -3.44 -10.84
N ALA A 196 10.41 -3.32 -10.30
CA ALA A 196 10.63 -2.87 -8.94
C ALA A 196 11.71 -1.79 -8.88
N VAL A 197 11.51 -0.82 -8.00
CA VAL A 197 12.48 0.22 -7.68
C VAL A 197 12.62 0.31 -6.17
N LEU A 198 13.86 0.33 -5.70
CA LEU A 198 14.22 0.52 -4.30
C LEU A 198 15.03 1.79 -4.15
N SER A 199 14.80 2.53 -3.08
CA SER A 199 15.59 3.72 -2.76
C SER A 199 15.83 3.87 -1.27
N SER A 200 16.92 4.54 -0.92
CA SER A 200 17.28 4.91 0.46
C SER A 200 17.00 6.37 0.77
N GLY A 201 15.97 6.92 0.14
CA GLY A 201 15.47 8.27 0.30
C GLY A 201 14.33 8.53 -0.69
N GLY A 202 13.46 9.47 -0.40
CA GLY A 202 12.28 9.75 -1.19
C GLY A 202 11.01 9.16 -0.56
N VAL A 203 10.18 8.52 -1.36
CA VAL A 203 8.94 7.88 -0.96
C VAL A 203 8.56 6.80 -1.99
N SER A 204 7.86 5.76 -1.56
CA SER A 204 7.46 4.62 -2.40
C SER A 204 6.72 5.02 -3.67
N THR A 205 5.87 6.04 -3.63
CA THR A 205 5.13 6.52 -4.81
C THR A 205 6.05 6.91 -5.97
N TYR A 206 7.20 7.54 -5.70
CA TYR A 206 8.17 7.85 -6.77
C TYR A 206 8.82 6.58 -7.34
N ASN A 207 9.03 5.56 -6.51
CA ASN A 207 9.55 4.28 -6.94
C ASN A 207 8.52 3.54 -7.83
N GLU A 208 7.24 3.56 -7.45
CA GLU A 208 6.15 3.00 -8.25
C GLU A 208 6.00 3.72 -9.59
N MET A 209 6.09 5.06 -9.60
CA MET A 209 6.09 5.84 -10.85
C MET A 209 7.28 5.49 -11.75
N ALA A 210 8.47 5.31 -11.17
CA ALA A 210 9.65 4.92 -11.93
C ALA A 210 9.51 3.49 -12.48
N ALA A 211 9.03 2.54 -11.68
CA ALA A 211 8.71 1.18 -12.12
C ALA A 211 7.68 1.19 -13.26
N SER A 212 6.64 2.03 -13.14
CA SER A 212 5.63 2.20 -14.20
C SER A 212 6.24 2.68 -15.52
N GLN A 213 7.16 3.65 -15.49
CA GLN A 213 7.83 4.13 -16.71
C GLN A 213 8.69 3.03 -17.37
N MET A 214 9.31 2.15 -16.57
CA MET A 214 10.04 1.00 -17.10
C MET A 214 9.09 0.05 -17.84
N LEU A 215 7.93 -0.26 -17.25
CA LEU A 215 6.92 -1.12 -17.85
C LEU A 215 6.28 -0.51 -19.09
N ILE A 216 6.00 0.79 -19.10
CA ILE A 216 5.51 1.50 -20.29
C ILE A 216 6.50 1.39 -21.45
N ALA A 217 7.79 1.56 -21.18
CA ALA A 217 8.82 1.39 -22.19
C ALA A 217 8.88 -0.05 -22.71
N ALA A 218 8.79 -1.05 -21.83
CA ALA A 218 8.79 -2.46 -22.22
C ALA A 218 7.55 -2.85 -23.04
N LEU A 219 6.36 -2.36 -22.68
CA LEU A 219 5.13 -2.55 -23.44
C LEU A 219 5.22 -1.91 -24.83
N ALA A 220 5.82 -0.72 -24.93
CA ALA A 220 6.02 -0.06 -26.22
C ALA A 220 6.91 -0.88 -27.17
N GLU A 221 7.93 -1.58 -26.68
CA GLU A 221 8.75 -2.51 -27.47
C GLU A 221 7.94 -3.71 -27.98
N GLN A 222 6.86 -4.08 -27.27
CA GLN A 222 5.91 -5.10 -27.73
C GLN A 222 4.80 -4.53 -28.63
N GLY A 223 4.81 -3.23 -28.91
CA GLY A 223 3.81 -2.55 -29.73
C GLY A 223 2.53 -2.19 -28.98
N VAL A 224 2.54 -2.27 -27.67
CA VAL A 224 1.40 -1.88 -26.79
C VAL A 224 1.57 -0.43 -26.37
N ALA A 225 0.60 0.42 -26.72
CA ALA A 225 0.59 1.82 -26.33
C ALA A 225 -0.18 2.02 -25.02
N VAL A 226 0.41 2.76 -24.10
CA VAL A 226 -0.23 3.19 -22.84
C VAL A 226 -0.54 4.67 -22.93
N ASP A 227 -1.80 5.04 -22.71
CA ASP A 227 -2.23 6.45 -22.65
C ASP A 227 -1.76 7.07 -21.32
N GLN A 228 -0.84 8.00 -21.42
CA GLN A 228 -0.29 8.75 -20.30
C GLN A 228 -0.89 10.16 -20.19
N THR A 229 -1.98 10.41 -20.88
CA THR A 229 -2.64 11.72 -20.82
C THR A 229 -3.15 11.96 -19.39
N PRO A 230 -2.74 13.06 -18.73
CA PRO A 230 -3.26 13.34 -17.40
C PRO A 230 -4.78 13.48 -17.43
N HIS A 231 -5.46 12.65 -16.67
CA HIS A 231 -6.88 12.87 -16.42
C HIS A 231 -7.05 14.09 -15.52
N THR A 232 -7.66 15.12 -16.05
CA THR A 232 -8.15 16.21 -15.21
C THR A 232 -9.46 15.75 -14.59
N LEU A 233 -9.48 15.58 -13.28
CA LEU A 233 -10.74 15.41 -12.56
C LEU A 233 -11.69 16.56 -12.97
N PRO A 234 -12.99 16.30 -13.13
CA PRO A 234 -13.96 17.35 -13.36
C PRO A 234 -13.75 18.46 -12.35
N THR A 235 -13.77 19.70 -12.80
CA THR A 235 -13.65 20.83 -11.89
C THR A 235 -14.92 20.89 -11.06
N ALA A 236 -14.87 20.36 -9.86
CA ALA A 236 -15.99 20.48 -8.95
C ALA A 236 -16.17 21.94 -8.55
N GLU A 237 -17.41 22.42 -8.52
CA GLU A 237 -17.77 23.76 -8.07
C GLU A 237 -18.15 23.71 -6.58
N ARG A 238 -17.94 24.81 -5.86
CA ARG A 238 -18.49 24.96 -4.51
C ARG A 238 -20.00 24.72 -4.53
N ALA A 239 -20.50 23.93 -3.62
CA ALA A 239 -21.90 23.53 -3.54
C ALA A 239 -22.46 23.77 -2.12
N GLU A 240 -23.78 23.79 -2.04
CA GLU A 240 -24.47 23.79 -0.74
C GLU A 240 -24.31 22.40 -0.11
N MET A 241 -23.76 22.38 1.12
CA MET A 241 -23.52 21.14 1.82
C MET A 241 -24.84 20.51 2.30
N PRO A 242 -25.04 19.20 2.11
CA PRO A 242 -26.17 18.48 2.66
C PRO A 242 -26.26 18.62 4.19
N ALA A 243 -27.45 18.90 4.70
CA ALA A 243 -27.64 19.21 6.12
C ALA A 243 -27.26 18.05 7.06
N GLU A 244 -27.38 16.83 6.60
CA GLU A 244 -26.99 15.61 7.33
C GLU A 244 -25.49 15.55 7.65
N LEU A 245 -24.65 16.22 6.88
CA LEU A 245 -23.22 16.27 7.18
C LEU A 245 -22.88 17.07 8.46
N MET A 246 -23.82 17.86 8.95
CA MET A 246 -23.69 18.53 10.26
C MET A 246 -23.61 17.52 11.41
N ASP A 247 -24.20 16.35 11.27
CA ASP A 247 -24.21 15.31 12.30
C ASP A 247 -22.82 14.69 12.54
N TYR A 248 -21.89 14.88 11.62
CA TYR A 248 -20.50 14.45 11.77
C TYR A 248 -19.64 15.43 12.58
N ALA A 249 -20.15 16.60 12.99
CA ALA A 249 -19.42 17.49 13.87
C ALA A 249 -19.23 16.83 15.25
N GLY A 250 -18.01 16.84 15.78
CA GLY A 250 -17.74 16.20 17.06
C GLY A 250 -16.27 16.03 17.39
N LEU A 251 -16.01 15.39 18.51
CA LEU A 251 -14.67 15.02 18.93
C LEU A 251 -14.37 13.60 18.46
N TYR A 252 -13.35 13.45 17.66
CA TYR A 252 -12.83 12.17 17.18
C TYR A 252 -11.44 11.95 17.75
N GLY A 253 -11.12 10.73 18.13
CA GLY A 253 -9.81 10.44 18.67
C GLY A 253 -9.59 8.98 18.97
N ASP A 254 -8.33 8.68 19.24
CA ASP A 254 -7.82 7.40 19.70
C ASP A 254 -7.07 7.56 21.03
N SER A 255 -6.28 6.56 21.41
CA SER A 255 -5.50 6.59 22.65
C SER A 255 -4.34 7.61 22.64
N THR A 256 -3.98 8.14 21.48
CA THR A 256 -2.80 8.99 21.28
C THR A 256 -3.13 10.42 20.88
N SER A 257 -4.25 10.63 20.22
CA SER A 257 -4.64 11.92 19.65
C SER A 257 -6.15 12.13 19.66
N ALA A 258 -6.57 13.39 19.66
CA ALA A 258 -7.96 13.77 19.49
C ALA A 258 -8.07 14.99 18.56
N VAL A 259 -9.08 14.96 17.70
CA VAL A 259 -9.37 16.02 16.73
C VAL A 259 -10.82 16.47 16.91
N MET A 260 -11.04 17.77 17.04
CA MET A 260 -12.38 18.34 17.00
C MET A 260 -12.74 18.64 15.54
N LEU A 261 -13.71 17.90 15.01
CA LEU A 261 -14.29 18.19 13.71
C LEU A 261 -15.42 19.20 13.89
N THR A 262 -15.29 20.38 13.30
CA THR A 262 -16.35 21.37 13.26
C THR A 262 -16.89 21.47 11.83
N VAL A 263 -18.22 21.46 11.71
CA VAL A 263 -18.92 21.66 10.45
C VAL A 263 -19.90 22.81 10.65
N THR A 264 -19.84 23.83 9.79
CA THR A 264 -20.71 24.99 9.87
C THR A 264 -21.86 24.90 8.88
N THR A 265 -22.94 25.62 9.14
CA THR A 265 -24.14 25.62 8.28
C THR A 265 -23.92 26.17 6.87
N ASP A 266 -22.82 26.88 6.64
CA ASP A 266 -22.38 27.36 5.34
C ASP A 266 -21.39 26.41 4.63
N GLY A 267 -21.28 25.18 5.14
CA GLY A 267 -20.53 24.11 4.48
C GLY A 267 -19.02 24.19 4.65
N VAL A 268 -18.55 24.77 5.77
CA VAL A 268 -17.13 24.81 6.11
C VAL A 268 -16.83 23.73 7.15
N LEU A 269 -15.89 22.86 6.81
CA LEU A 269 -15.34 21.84 7.69
C LEU A 269 -13.97 22.29 8.20
N SER A 270 -13.70 22.10 9.48
CA SER A 270 -12.38 22.38 10.06
C SER A 270 -12.02 21.38 11.15
N THR A 271 -10.76 20.99 11.16
CA THR A 271 -10.12 20.18 12.21
C THR A 271 -9.17 21.00 13.08
N GLY A 272 -9.30 22.33 13.05
CA GLY A 272 -8.37 23.26 13.70
C GLY A 272 -7.24 23.75 12.76
N ASN A 273 -7.15 23.20 11.56
CA ASN A 273 -6.27 23.65 10.48
C ASN A 273 -7.02 24.59 9.52
N ALA A 274 -6.51 24.76 8.29
CA ALA A 274 -7.18 25.53 7.25
C ALA A 274 -8.62 25.04 7.01
N PRO A 275 -9.57 25.93 6.75
CA PRO A 275 -10.94 25.53 6.45
C PRO A 275 -11.02 24.79 5.12
N LEU A 276 -11.86 23.74 5.08
CA LEU A 276 -12.21 23.01 3.89
C LEU A 276 -13.66 23.32 3.50
N TYR A 277 -13.91 23.48 2.22
CA TYR A 277 -15.21 23.86 1.69
C TYR A 277 -15.84 22.71 0.93
N TYR A 278 -17.16 22.58 0.98
CA TYR A 278 -17.90 21.54 0.30
C TYR A 278 -18.04 21.82 -1.20
N TYR A 279 -17.84 20.79 -2.01
CA TYR A 279 -17.91 20.84 -3.46
C TYR A 279 -18.97 19.89 -4.02
N SER A 280 -19.37 20.11 -5.28
CA SER A 280 -20.48 19.41 -5.96
C SER A 280 -20.23 17.90 -6.18
N ASP A 281 -19.00 17.44 -6.03
CA ASP A 281 -18.60 16.03 -6.06
C ASP A 281 -18.59 15.36 -4.69
N GLY A 282 -19.11 16.01 -3.67
CA GLY A 282 -19.15 15.49 -2.30
C GLY A 282 -17.86 15.67 -1.51
N SER A 283 -16.81 16.22 -2.08
CA SER A 283 -15.54 16.42 -1.40
C SER A 283 -15.49 17.71 -0.59
N PHE A 284 -14.57 17.74 0.39
CA PHE A 284 -14.15 18.95 1.07
C PHE A 284 -12.72 19.31 0.65
N ARG A 285 -12.50 20.53 0.17
CA ARG A 285 -11.20 21.01 -0.31
C ARG A 285 -10.86 22.38 0.27
N ASP A 286 -9.58 22.73 0.30
CA ASP A 286 -9.13 24.08 0.59
C ASP A 286 -9.48 25.06 -0.56
N GLU A 287 -9.17 26.33 -0.39
CA GLU A 287 -9.44 27.37 -1.40
C GLU A 287 -8.42 27.41 -2.56
N ASN A 288 -7.36 26.58 -2.51
CA ASN A 288 -6.25 26.68 -3.48
C ASN A 288 -6.34 25.62 -4.57
#